data_e4cdfac80e7ae27c3fc2f37d9fde48ff
#
_entry.id   e4cdfac80e7ae27c3fc2f37d9fde48ff
#
_cell.length_a   1.000
_cell.length_b   1.000
_cell.length_c   1.000
_cell.angle_alpha   90.00
_cell.angle_beta   90.00
_cell.angle_gamma   90.00
#
_symmetry.space_group_name_H-M   'P 1'
#
loop_
_entity.id
_entity.type
_entity.pdbx_description
1 polymer ?
#
loop_
_entity_poly.entity_id
_entity_poly.type
_entity_poly.pdbx_seq_one_letter_code
_entity_poly.pdbx_strand_id
1 'polypeptide(L)'
;MSYRYIILDSRSTSVARGYLESPPDSPVWYIRVLDGGEERVMEHEYLQLVSMEETAPAKVGRILRRRDNIIVLEPIEDLDAEVQRDLRVQVKFDTYIYPITGNWNGRLRVLSHDLSCGGIAILCDEPLEVGEKFEIVIPITTRPLVIKAQVLRLRPSNSTIPMYSAKFIDMVREEEAMIREAVFGYQIQCRDCLGNVDSGAKS
;
A
#
# COMPACT_ATOMS: atom_id res chain seq x y z
N MET A 1 -8.32 -13.59 18.92
CA MET A 1 -8.16 -13.20 17.49
C MET A 1 -6.80 -12.51 17.40
N SER A 2 -5.96 -12.90 16.46
CA SER A 2 -4.69 -12.22 16.22
C SER A 2 -4.86 -11.32 14.98
N TYR A 3 -4.57 -10.03 15.13
CA TYR A 3 -4.65 -9.06 14.03
C TYR A 3 -3.33 -9.01 13.29
N ARG A 4 -3.40 -8.95 11.96
CA ARG A 4 -2.22 -8.79 11.10
C ARG A 4 -1.90 -7.30 10.93
N TYR A 5 -0.62 -6.99 11.07
CA TYR A 5 -0.11 -5.62 10.93
C TYR A 5 1.02 -5.56 9.92
N ILE A 6 1.03 -4.46 9.18
CA ILE A 6 2.22 -4.01 8.48
C ILE A 6 2.92 -3.01 9.36
N ILE A 7 4.21 -3.21 9.50
CA ILE A 7 5.10 -2.39 10.28
C ILE A 7 5.86 -1.48 9.32
N LEU A 8 5.67 -0.18 9.48
CA LEU A 8 6.28 0.85 8.65
C LEU A 8 7.21 1.71 9.48
N ASP A 9 8.23 2.29 8.84
CA ASP A 9 9.07 3.33 9.41
C ASP A 9 8.35 4.70 9.40
N SER A 10 9.02 5.74 9.92
CA SER A 10 8.52 7.11 9.96
C SER A 10 8.30 7.74 8.57
N ARG A 11 8.82 7.11 7.50
CA ARG A 11 8.63 7.53 6.11
C ARG A 11 7.54 6.73 5.41
N SER A 12 6.74 5.99 6.17
CA SER A 12 5.70 5.07 5.67
C SER A 12 6.24 4.00 4.73
N THR A 13 7.51 3.61 4.93
CA THR A 13 8.11 2.50 4.19
C THR A 13 7.94 1.22 5.00
N SER A 14 7.46 0.14 4.36
CA SER A 14 7.27 -1.14 5.05
C SER A 14 8.61 -1.69 5.55
N VAL A 15 8.70 -2.06 6.80
CA VAL A 15 9.87 -2.65 7.45
C VAL A 15 9.69 -4.14 7.65
N ALA A 16 8.51 -4.55 8.09
CA ALA A 16 8.17 -5.95 8.37
C ALA A 16 6.66 -6.16 8.38
N ARG A 17 6.26 -7.40 8.59
CA ARG A 17 4.89 -7.80 8.94
C ARG A 17 4.88 -8.45 10.32
N GLY A 18 3.72 -8.44 10.97
CA GLY A 18 3.59 -9.12 12.25
C GLY A 18 2.16 -9.39 12.65
N TYR A 19 2.02 -10.15 13.70
CA TYR A 19 0.74 -10.39 14.37
C TYR A 19 0.76 -9.70 15.72
N LEU A 20 -0.32 -8.97 16.03
CA LEU A 20 -0.55 -8.46 17.36
C LEU A 20 -1.03 -9.62 18.25
N GLU A 21 -0.26 -9.93 19.30
CA GLU A 21 -0.58 -10.99 20.28
C GLU A 21 -1.30 -10.46 21.52
N SER A 22 -1.15 -9.17 21.81
CA SER A 22 -1.88 -8.51 22.90
C SER A 22 -3.24 -7.98 22.43
N PRO A 23 -4.18 -7.70 23.34
CA PRO A 23 -5.40 -6.97 23.01
C PRO A 23 -5.09 -5.60 22.40
N PRO A 24 -5.90 -5.11 21.42
CA PRO A 24 -5.67 -3.81 20.74
C PRO A 24 -5.75 -2.59 21.66
N ASP A 25 -6.46 -2.71 22.78
CA ASP A 25 -6.62 -1.68 23.82
C ASP A 25 -5.55 -1.77 24.94
N SER A 26 -4.60 -2.70 24.80
CA SER A 26 -3.53 -2.87 25.76
C SER A 26 -2.58 -1.67 25.74
N PRO A 27 -2.10 -1.21 26.93
CA PRO A 27 -1.11 -0.14 27.01
C PRO A 27 0.28 -0.54 26.45
N VAL A 28 0.50 -1.83 26.27
CA VAL A 28 1.72 -2.39 25.67
C VAL A 28 1.33 -3.44 24.64
N TRP A 29 1.89 -3.31 23.47
CA TRP A 29 1.66 -4.21 22.37
C TRP A 29 2.81 -5.21 22.20
N TYR A 30 2.45 -6.45 21.98
CA TYR A 30 3.37 -7.53 21.65
C TYR A 30 3.13 -7.91 20.18
N ILE A 31 4.07 -7.57 19.32
CA ILE A 31 4.00 -7.85 17.89
C ILE A 31 4.98 -8.98 17.58
N ARG A 32 4.47 -10.11 17.16
CA ARG A 32 5.28 -11.19 16.60
C ARG A 32 5.64 -10.83 15.16
N VAL A 33 6.90 -10.52 14.94
CA VAL A 33 7.42 -10.19 13.60
C VAL A 33 7.56 -11.46 12.78
N LEU A 34 7.22 -11.35 11.52
CA LEU A 34 7.32 -12.41 10.52
C LEU A 34 8.52 -12.15 9.59
N ASP A 35 8.92 -13.21 8.90
CA ASP A 35 9.86 -13.13 7.77
C ASP A 35 11.27 -12.60 8.15
N GLY A 36 11.69 -12.77 9.40
CA GLY A 36 13.03 -12.38 9.86
C GLY A 36 13.30 -10.86 9.81
N GLY A 37 12.24 -10.05 9.88
CA GLY A 37 12.34 -8.59 9.81
C GLY A 37 12.72 -7.88 11.11
N GLU A 38 13.02 -8.64 12.19
CA GLU A 38 13.19 -8.10 13.53
C GLU A 38 14.37 -7.13 13.65
N GLU A 39 15.46 -7.41 13.00
CA GLU A 39 16.65 -6.55 13.03
C GLU A 39 16.36 -5.19 12.40
N ARG A 40 15.71 -5.18 11.24
CA ARG A 40 15.29 -3.97 10.57
C ARG A 40 14.31 -3.14 11.40
N VAL A 41 13.38 -3.81 12.09
CA VAL A 41 12.44 -3.14 12.99
C VAL A 41 13.20 -2.42 14.11
N MET A 42 14.24 -3.04 14.64
CA MET A 42 15.04 -2.48 15.73
C MET A 42 15.97 -1.31 15.34
N GLU A 43 16.11 -1.03 14.04
CA GLU A 43 16.82 0.16 13.55
C GLU A 43 16.03 1.45 13.77
N HIS A 44 14.75 1.34 14.17
CA HIS A 44 13.83 2.46 14.35
C HIS A 44 13.46 2.63 15.83
N GLU A 45 13.19 3.86 16.24
CA GLU A 45 12.67 4.18 17.56
C GLU A 45 11.13 4.15 17.57
N TYR A 46 10.53 4.63 16.47
CA TYR A 46 9.09 4.71 16.29
C TYR A 46 8.67 3.95 15.02
N LEU A 47 7.54 3.31 15.11
CA LEU A 47 6.95 2.54 14.02
C LEU A 47 5.50 2.95 13.80
N GLN A 48 5.07 2.94 12.56
CA GLN A 48 3.67 3.01 12.21
C GLN A 48 3.14 1.58 12.01
N LEU A 49 2.07 1.27 12.70
CA LEU A 49 1.45 -0.06 12.73
C LEU A 49 0.10 0.03 12.03
N VAL A 50 0.03 -0.46 10.80
CA VAL A 50 -1.18 -0.41 9.98
C VAL A 50 -1.82 -1.79 9.95
N SER A 51 -3.06 -1.86 10.44
CA SER A 51 -3.82 -3.11 10.44
C SER A 51 -4.24 -3.52 9.03
N MET A 52 -4.18 -4.82 8.75
CA MET A 52 -4.78 -5.40 7.55
C MET A 52 -6.29 -5.62 7.71
N GLU A 53 -6.80 -5.61 8.93
CA GLU A 53 -8.22 -5.76 9.28
C GLU A 53 -8.82 -4.39 9.63
N GLU A 54 -10.03 -4.10 9.12
CA GLU A 54 -10.73 -2.83 9.35
C GLU A 54 -11.10 -2.58 10.82
N THR A 55 -11.27 -3.64 11.60
CA THR A 55 -11.70 -3.57 12.99
C THR A 55 -10.57 -3.30 13.99
N ALA A 56 -9.33 -3.37 13.53
CA ALA A 56 -8.18 -3.17 14.40
C ALA A 56 -7.58 -1.77 14.18
N PRO A 57 -7.23 -1.05 15.26
CA PRO A 57 -6.71 0.30 15.16
C PRO A 57 -5.32 0.32 14.51
N ALA A 58 -5.06 1.34 13.70
CA ALA A 58 -3.70 1.65 13.29
C ALA A 58 -3.09 2.65 14.28
N LYS A 59 -1.84 2.43 14.63
CA LYS A 59 -1.17 3.18 15.69
C LYS A 59 0.27 3.54 15.33
N VAL A 60 0.74 4.63 15.89
CA VAL A 60 2.17 4.87 16.04
C VAL A 60 2.61 4.23 17.36
N GLY A 61 3.66 3.43 17.34
CA GLY A 61 4.22 2.79 18.51
C GLY A 61 5.69 3.11 18.70
N ARG A 62 6.11 3.30 19.95
CA ARG A 62 7.51 3.40 20.34
C ARG A 62 8.04 2.04 20.73
N ILE A 63 9.18 1.64 20.18
CA ILE A 63 9.83 0.39 20.54
C ILE A 63 10.38 0.49 21.97
N LEU A 64 9.98 -0.43 22.82
CA LEU A 64 10.51 -0.57 24.18
C LEU A 64 11.63 -1.60 24.27
N ARG A 65 11.45 -2.76 23.64
CA ARG A 65 12.43 -3.86 23.64
C ARG A 65 12.06 -4.92 22.63
N ARG A 66 13.02 -5.79 22.34
CA ARG A 66 12.85 -7.03 21.57
C ARG A 66 13.04 -8.25 22.49
N ARG A 67 12.27 -9.29 22.20
CA ARG A 67 12.47 -10.62 22.77
C ARG A 67 12.24 -11.66 21.67
N ASP A 68 13.32 -12.25 21.20
CA ASP A 68 13.31 -13.16 20.04
C ASP A 68 12.68 -12.49 18.81
N ASN A 69 11.58 -13.04 18.31
CA ASN A 69 10.79 -12.47 17.20
C ASN A 69 9.59 -11.61 17.66
N ILE A 70 9.53 -11.27 18.94
CA ILE A 70 8.50 -10.40 19.49
C ILE A 70 9.09 -9.02 19.76
N ILE A 71 8.49 -7.99 19.16
CA ILE A 71 8.76 -6.60 19.48
C ILE A 71 7.72 -6.11 20.47
N VAL A 72 8.20 -5.50 21.53
CA VAL A 72 7.36 -4.88 22.56
C VAL A 72 7.30 -3.38 22.29
N LEU A 73 6.10 -2.85 22.12
CA LEU A 73 5.86 -1.46 21.79
C LEU A 73 4.91 -0.81 22.80
N GLU A 74 5.06 0.48 22.95
CA GLU A 74 4.09 1.36 23.58
C GLU A 74 3.30 2.09 22.48
N PRO A 75 2.00 1.83 22.32
CA PRO A 75 1.18 2.62 21.40
C PRO A 75 1.06 4.06 21.92
N ILE A 76 1.35 5.06 21.07
CA ILE A 76 1.40 6.47 21.47
C ILE A 76 0.16 7.20 20.95
N GLU A 77 -0.15 7.05 19.66
CA GLU A 77 -1.25 7.78 19.03
C GLU A 77 -1.93 6.92 17.96
N ASP A 78 -3.16 7.28 17.65
CA ASP A 78 -3.89 6.68 16.52
C ASP A 78 -3.38 7.24 15.20
N LEU A 79 -3.14 6.35 14.25
CA LEU A 79 -2.79 6.74 12.89
C LEU A 79 -4.06 7.16 12.15
N ASP A 80 -4.06 8.37 11.60
CA ASP A 80 -5.16 8.88 10.79
C ASP A 80 -5.50 7.93 9.63
N ALA A 81 -6.78 7.75 9.39
CA ALA A 81 -7.27 6.94 8.28
C ALA A 81 -6.75 7.42 6.92
N GLU A 82 -6.41 8.72 6.80
CA GLU A 82 -5.80 9.27 5.59
C GLU A 82 -4.39 8.74 5.35
N VAL A 83 -3.58 8.56 6.40
CA VAL A 83 -2.23 7.98 6.29
C VAL A 83 -2.29 6.54 5.77
N GLN A 84 -3.31 5.79 6.17
CA GLN A 84 -3.53 4.42 5.67
C GLN A 84 -3.90 4.39 4.18
N ARG A 85 -4.62 5.41 3.69
CA ARG A 85 -5.02 5.54 2.28
C ARG A 85 -3.87 6.01 1.38
N ASP A 86 -2.90 6.71 1.94
CA ASP A 86 -1.77 7.29 1.19
C ASP A 86 -0.58 6.34 1.00
N LEU A 87 -0.61 5.16 1.61
CA LEU A 87 0.37 4.11 1.34
C LEU A 87 0.38 3.75 -0.14
N ARG A 88 1.50 4.04 -0.81
CA ARG A 88 1.69 3.84 -2.25
C ARG A 88 2.77 2.83 -2.53
N VAL A 89 2.50 1.98 -3.50
CA VAL A 89 3.49 1.05 -4.04
C VAL A 89 3.75 1.39 -5.50
N GLN A 90 5.00 1.38 -5.88
CA GLN A 90 5.35 1.41 -7.29
C GLN A 90 5.07 0.02 -7.87
N VAL A 91 4.06 -0.06 -8.70
CA VAL A 91 3.67 -1.30 -9.36
C VAL A 91 3.33 -1.02 -10.80
N LYS A 92 4.00 -1.75 -11.71
CA LYS A 92 3.81 -1.60 -13.15
C LYS A 92 3.06 -2.81 -13.69
N PHE A 93 1.88 -2.57 -14.22
CA PHE A 93 1.11 -3.55 -14.98
C PHE A 93 0.37 -2.85 -16.13
N ASP A 94 0.28 -3.54 -17.23
CA ASP A 94 -0.57 -3.12 -18.35
C ASP A 94 -2.02 -3.40 -18.01
N THR A 95 -2.89 -2.44 -18.31
CA THR A 95 -4.33 -2.59 -18.09
C THR A 95 -5.14 -1.74 -19.06
N TYR A 96 -6.44 -1.77 -18.89
CA TYR A 96 -7.39 -1.03 -19.71
C TYR A 96 -8.29 -0.18 -18.85
N ILE A 97 -8.63 1.01 -19.40
CA ILE A 97 -9.67 1.88 -18.87
C ILE A 97 -10.84 1.98 -19.85
N TYR A 98 -12.03 2.16 -19.30
CA TYR A 98 -13.30 2.26 -20.05
C TYR A 98 -14.01 3.54 -19.62
N PRO A 99 -14.52 4.36 -20.56
CA PRO A 99 -15.13 5.64 -20.22
C PRO A 99 -16.46 5.47 -19.47
N ILE A 100 -16.63 6.26 -18.41
CA ILE A 100 -17.95 6.53 -17.80
C ILE A 100 -18.39 7.92 -18.24
N THR A 101 -17.47 8.89 -18.19
CA THR A 101 -17.63 10.24 -18.72
C THR A 101 -16.41 10.57 -19.58
N GLY A 102 -16.51 11.55 -20.47
CA GLY A 102 -15.40 11.93 -21.35
C GLY A 102 -15.76 11.74 -22.82
N ASN A 103 -14.84 12.17 -23.71
CA ASN A 103 -15.09 12.25 -25.16
C ASN A 103 -14.47 11.09 -25.95
N TRP A 104 -13.95 10.05 -25.28
CA TRP A 104 -13.36 8.88 -25.93
C TRP A 104 -14.31 7.68 -25.88
N ASN A 105 -14.17 6.78 -26.86
CA ASN A 105 -15.00 5.58 -26.99
C ASN A 105 -14.14 4.31 -26.95
N GLY A 106 -14.75 3.23 -26.47
CA GLY A 106 -14.07 1.94 -26.37
C GLY A 106 -13.14 1.86 -25.17
N ARG A 107 -12.04 1.11 -25.29
CA ARG A 107 -11.05 0.93 -24.22
C ARG A 107 -9.74 1.62 -24.59
N LEU A 108 -9.08 2.19 -23.61
CA LEU A 108 -7.70 2.67 -23.74
C LEU A 108 -6.75 1.76 -22.96
N ARG A 109 -5.62 1.42 -23.57
CA ARG A 109 -4.54 0.73 -22.85
C ARG A 109 -3.76 1.75 -22.05
N VAL A 110 -3.50 1.43 -20.80
CA VAL A 110 -2.72 2.27 -19.88
C VAL A 110 -1.70 1.41 -19.12
N LEU A 111 -0.62 2.05 -18.68
CA LEU A 111 0.38 1.43 -17.82
C LEU A 111 0.26 2.04 -16.42
N SER A 112 0.11 1.21 -15.40
CA SER A 112 0.16 1.69 -14.02
C SER A 112 1.57 2.14 -13.66
N HIS A 113 1.67 3.14 -12.81
CA HIS A 113 2.93 3.65 -12.27
C HIS A 113 3.02 3.40 -10.75
N ASP A 114 2.00 3.81 -10.02
CA ASP A 114 1.86 3.55 -8.58
C ASP A 114 0.39 3.28 -8.23
N LEU A 115 0.19 2.50 -7.18
CA LEU A 115 -1.11 2.13 -6.62
C LEU A 115 -1.12 2.41 -5.12
N SER A 116 -2.24 2.94 -4.63
CA SER A 116 -2.55 3.09 -3.20
C SER A 116 -3.95 2.58 -2.89
N CYS A 117 -4.31 2.50 -1.62
CA CYS A 117 -5.67 2.11 -1.23
C CYS A 117 -6.74 3.09 -1.75
N GLY A 118 -6.39 4.36 -1.96
CA GLY A 118 -7.33 5.40 -2.41
C GLY A 118 -7.27 5.73 -3.90
N GLY A 119 -6.30 5.20 -4.68
CA GLY A 119 -6.17 5.57 -6.08
C GLY A 119 -4.96 5.01 -6.79
N ILE A 120 -4.80 5.42 -8.03
CA ILE A 120 -3.78 4.91 -8.94
C ILE A 120 -3.17 6.06 -9.76
N ALA A 121 -1.88 5.95 -10.09
CA ALA A 121 -1.28 6.73 -11.16
C ALA A 121 -1.11 5.86 -12.40
N ILE A 122 -1.50 6.41 -13.54
CA ILE A 122 -1.44 5.74 -14.84
C ILE A 122 -0.73 6.62 -15.88
N LEU A 123 -0.03 5.97 -16.78
CA LEU A 123 0.47 6.55 -18.02
C LEU A 123 -0.53 6.25 -19.13
N CYS A 124 -0.99 7.26 -19.84
CA CYS A 124 -1.97 7.16 -20.91
C CYS A 124 -1.56 8.06 -22.06
N ASP A 125 -1.49 7.52 -23.29
CA ASP A 125 -1.14 8.29 -24.49
C ASP A 125 -2.26 9.26 -24.89
N GLU A 126 -3.52 8.88 -24.60
CA GLU A 126 -4.66 9.73 -24.86
C GLU A 126 -4.83 10.77 -23.75
N PRO A 127 -5.16 12.03 -24.10
CA PRO A 127 -5.39 13.07 -23.10
C PRO A 127 -6.65 12.78 -22.28
N LEU A 128 -6.51 12.80 -20.95
CA LEU A 128 -7.61 12.70 -20.00
C LEU A 128 -7.84 14.06 -19.32
N GLU A 129 -9.09 14.44 -19.15
CA GLU A 129 -9.45 15.69 -18.48
C GLU A 129 -9.64 15.48 -16.95
N VAL A 130 -9.30 16.50 -16.17
CA VAL A 130 -9.55 16.48 -14.73
C VAL A 130 -11.04 16.38 -14.45
N GLY A 131 -11.43 15.44 -13.59
CA GLY A 131 -12.82 15.15 -13.28
C GLY A 131 -13.45 14.04 -14.12
N GLU A 132 -12.83 13.62 -15.22
CA GLU A 132 -13.32 12.48 -16.01
C GLU A 132 -13.34 11.21 -15.16
N LYS A 133 -14.39 10.41 -15.38
CA LYS A 133 -14.61 9.14 -14.70
C LYS A 133 -14.46 8.00 -15.68
N PHE A 134 -13.82 6.94 -15.21
CA PHE A 134 -13.60 5.71 -15.98
C PHE A 134 -13.62 4.48 -15.06
N GLU A 135 -13.85 3.33 -15.63
CA GLU A 135 -13.58 2.05 -14.99
C GLU A 135 -12.16 1.60 -15.33
N ILE A 136 -11.44 1.05 -14.36
CA ILE A 136 -10.11 0.50 -14.54
C ILE A 136 -10.07 -0.95 -14.04
N VAL A 137 -9.39 -1.80 -14.80
CA VAL A 137 -9.14 -3.19 -14.39
C VAL A 137 -7.85 -3.24 -13.56
N ILE A 138 -7.92 -3.75 -12.34
CA ILE A 138 -6.76 -3.99 -11.46
C ILE A 138 -6.46 -5.49 -11.45
N PRO A 139 -5.44 -5.96 -12.20
CA PRO A 139 -5.19 -7.40 -12.40
C PRO A 139 -4.39 -8.05 -11.26
N ILE A 140 -3.81 -7.25 -10.37
CA ILE A 140 -2.85 -7.70 -9.34
C ILE A 140 -3.51 -8.13 -8.02
N THR A 141 -4.81 -8.10 -7.94
CA THR A 141 -5.60 -8.59 -6.81
C THR A 141 -5.82 -10.10 -6.94
N THR A 142 -6.27 -10.76 -5.87
CA THR A 142 -6.55 -12.21 -5.86
C THR A 142 -7.46 -12.66 -7.02
N ARG A 143 -8.33 -11.78 -7.45
CA ARG A 143 -9.09 -11.86 -8.71
C ARG A 143 -9.12 -10.47 -9.34
N PRO A 144 -9.05 -10.34 -10.69
CA PRO A 144 -9.11 -9.03 -11.33
C PRO A 144 -10.34 -8.24 -10.87
N LEU A 145 -10.11 -6.99 -10.46
CA LEU A 145 -11.17 -6.06 -10.06
C LEU A 145 -11.39 -5.03 -11.14
N VAL A 146 -12.65 -4.63 -11.31
CA VAL A 146 -13.04 -3.46 -12.11
C VAL A 146 -13.52 -2.39 -11.15
N ILE A 147 -12.80 -1.27 -11.08
CA ILE A 147 -13.06 -0.19 -10.12
C ILE A 147 -13.29 1.11 -10.87
N LYS A 148 -14.24 1.90 -10.37
CA LYS A 148 -14.46 3.26 -10.86
C LYS A 148 -13.41 4.20 -10.31
N ALA A 149 -12.87 5.04 -11.18
CA ALA A 149 -11.89 6.04 -10.83
C ALA A 149 -12.22 7.40 -11.47
N GLN A 150 -11.72 8.47 -10.85
CA GLN A 150 -11.86 9.83 -11.34
C GLN A 150 -10.48 10.49 -11.44
N VAL A 151 -10.19 11.09 -12.58
CA VAL A 151 -8.96 11.84 -12.81
C VAL A 151 -8.89 13.04 -11.87
N LEU A 152 -7.80 13.12 -11.10
CA LEU A 152 -7.55 14.23 -10.18
C LEU A 152 -6.67 15.31 -10.82
N ARG A 153 -5.61 14.89 -11.49
CA ARG A 153 -4.63 15.82 -12.08
C ARG A 153 -3.66 15.10 -13.02
N LEU A 154 -3.10 15.87 -13.93
CA LEU A 154 -1.88 15.54 -14.64
C LEU A 154 -0.69 15.67 -13.68
N ARG A 155 0.20 14.68 -13.65
CA ARG A 155 1.42 14.70 -12.82
C ARG A 155 2.65 15.04 -13.67
N PRO A 156 3.60 15.80 -13.13
CA PRO A 156 4.92 15.91 -13.75
C PRO A 156 5.56 14.54 -13.87
N SER A 157 6.09 14.23 -15.03
CA SER A 157 6.76 12.97 -15.32
C SER A 157 7.92 13.21 -16.28
N ASN A 158 9.00 12.45 -16.13
CA ASN A 158 10.09 12.41 -17.11
C ASN A 158 9.77 11.51 -18.31
N SER A 159 8.59 10.89 -18.32
CA SER A 159 8.11 10.08 -19.43
C SER A 159 7.59 10.98 -20.56
N THR A 160 7.73 10.54 -21.81
CA THR A 160 7.08 11.16 -22.98
C THR A 160 5.57 10.97 -22.95
N ILE A 161 5.10 9.93 -22.23
CA ILE A 161 3.67 9.64 -22.05
C ILE A 161 3.15 10.39 -20.84
N PRO A 162 2.03 11.14 -20.97
CA PRO A 162 1.40 11.83 -19.84
C PRO A 162 1.04 10.89 -18.69
N MET A 163 1.26 11.35 -17.46
CA MET A 163 0.93 10.62 -16.25
C MET A 163 -0.23 11.29 -15.53
N TYR A 164 -1.27 10.53 -15.22
CA TYR A 164 -2.47 11.00 -14.52
C TYR A 164 -2.60 10.33 -13.16
N SER A 165 -2.93 11.11 -12.14
CA SER A 165 -3.42 10.57 -10.87
C SER A 165 -4.93 10.48 -10.90
N ALA A 166 -5.46 9.35 -10.50
CA ALA A 166 -6.90 9.13 -10.35
C ALA A 166 -7.20 8.58 -8.96
N LYS A 167 -8.31 9.02 -8.37
CA LYS A 167 -8.85 8.47 -7.13
C LYS A 167 -9.89 7.39 -7.44
N PHE A 168 -9.95 6.36 -6.63
CA PHE A 168 -11.05 5.40 -6.66
C PHE A 168 -12.31 6.05 -6.09
N ILE A 169 -13.45 5.74 -6.69
CA ILE A 169 -14.76 6.24 -6.29
C ILE A 169 -15.75 5.08 -6.21
N ASP A 170 -16.76 5.22 -5.35
CA ASP A 170 -17.88 4.26 -5.22
C ASP A 170 -17.43 2.82 -4.92
N MET A 171 -16.28 2.63 -4.27
CA MET A 171 -15.81 1.29 -3.88
C MET A 171 -16.68 0.70 -2.77
N VAL A 172 -16.95 -0.60 -2.87
CA VAL A 172 -17.53 -1.36 -1.78
C VAL A 172 -16.43 -1.90 -0.87
N ARG A 173 -16.77 -2.24 0.38
CA ARG A 173 -15.80 -2.71 1.40
C ARG A 173 -14.93 -3.88 0.94
N GLU A 174 -15.49 -4.80 0.17
CA GLU A 174 -14.76 -5.95 -0.35
C GLU A 174 -13.68 -5.54 -1.36
N GLU A 175 -13.98 -4.57 -2.22
CA GLU A 175 -13.01 -4.01 -3.18
C GLU A 175 -11.90 -3.25 -2.46
N GLU A 176 -12.25 -2.44 -1.45
CA GLU A 176 -11.26 -1.75 -0.60
C GLU A 176 -10.32 -2.74 0.09
N ALA A 177 -10.86 -3.84 0.64
CA ALA A 177 -10.06 -4.87 1.29
C ALA A 177 -9.10 -5.55 0.30
N MET A 178 -9.56 -5.88 -0.91
CA MET A 178 -8.74 -6.50 -1.94
C MET A 178 -7.62 -5.58 -2.45
N ILE A 179 -7.91 -4.28 -2.65
CA ILE A 179 -6.88 -3.30 -3.03
C ILE A 179 -5.86 -3.14 -1.91
N ARG A 180 -6.32 -3.06 -0.66
CA ARG A 180 -5.43 -2.97 0.51
C ARG A 180 -4.50 -4.18 0.58
N GLU A 181 -5.04 -5.39 0.43
CA GLU A 181 -4.24 -6.61 0.41
C GLU A 181 -3.21 -6.62 -0.73
N ALA A 182 -3.60 -6.17 -1.93
CA ALA A 182 -2.69 -6.07 -3.07
C ALA A 182 -1.57 -5.05 -2.83
N VAL A 183 -1.90 -3.83 -2.39
CA VAL A 183 -0.92 -2.78 -2.07
C VAL A 183 0.07 -3.28 -1.04
N PHE A 184 -0.40 -3.92 0.00
CA PHE A 184 0.43 -4.44 1.07
C PHE A 184 1.27 -5.65 0.63
N GLY A 185 0.72 -6.54 -0.17
CA GLY A 185 1.45 -7.68 -0.73
C GLY A 185 2.64 -7.24 -1.60
N TYR A 186 2.44 -6.24 -2.44
CA TYR A 186 3.50 -5.70 -3.30
C TYR A 186 4.60 -4.96 -2.54
N GLN A 187 4.27 -4.23 -1.49
CA GLN A 187 5.29 -3.57 -0.65
C GLN A 187 6.30 -4.57 -0.08
N ILE A 188 5.85 -5.79 0.18
CA ILE A 188 6.69 -6.85 0.75
C ILE A 188 7.54 -7.51 -0.33
N GLN A 189 6.97 -7.84 -1.48
CA GLN A 189 7.67 -8.51 -2.58
C GLN A 189 8.80 -7.67 -3.19
N CYS A 190 8.61 -6.36 -3.33
CA CYS A 190 9.63 -5.45 -3.86
C CYS A 190 10.90 -5.37 -2.98
N ARG A 191 10.82 -5.72 -1.71
CA ARG A 191 11.98 -5.72 -0.80
C ARG A 191 12.77 -7.01 -0.82
N ASP A 192 12.11 -8.13 -0.97
CA ASP A 192 12.78 -9.42 -1.05
C ASP A 192 13.69 -9.51 -2.30
N CYS A 193 13.33 -8.77 -3.36
CA CYS A 193 14.15 -8.62 -4.56
C CYS A 193 15.38 -7.72 -4.38
N LEU A 194 15.33 -6.75 -3.47
CA LEU A 194 16.46 -5.82 -3.21
C LEU A 194 17.43 -6.35 -2.15
N GLY A 195 17.00 -7.25 -1.28
CA GLY A 195 17.84 -7.85 -0.22
C GLY A 195 18.77 -8.97 -0.71
N ASN A 196 18.59 -9.49 -1.91
CA ASN A 196 19.38 -10.62 -2.44
C ASN A 196 20.55 -10.22 -3.34
N VAL A 197 20.83 -8.94 -3.52
CA VAL A 197 21.90 -8.48 -4.43
C VAL A 197 23.25 -8.32 -3.73
N ASP A 198 23.31 -8.26 -2.40
CA ASP A 198 24.55 -7.97 -1.66
C ASP A 198 25.30 -9.17 -1.08
N SER A 199 24.89 -10.41 -1.36
CA SER A 199 25.59 -11.61 -0.84
C SER A 199 26.48 -12.35 -1.86
N GLY A 200 26.79 -11.74 -3.00
CA GLY A 200 27.48 -12.38 -4.14
C GLY A 200 28.83 -11.80 -4.57
N ALA A 201 29.56 -11.10 -3.71
CA ALA A 201 30.89 -10.61 -4.07
C ALA A 201 31.88 -10.66 -2.90
N LYS A 202 32.31 -11.86 -2.53
CA LYS A 202 33.61 -12.10 -1.86
C LYS A 202 34.05 -13.53 -2.18
N SER A 203 34.88 -13.65 -3.19
CA SER A 203 35.90 -14.68 -3.33
C SER A 203 37.03 -14.11 -4.19
#